data_93636fb8fa6d0d22a3f6cc04c2844432
#
_entry.id   93636fb8fa6d0d22a3f6cc04c2844432
#
_cell.length_a   1.000
_cell.length_b   1.000
_cell.length_c   1.000
_cell.angle_alpha   90.00
_cell.angle_beta   90.00
_cell.angle_gamma   90.00
#
_symmetry.space_group_name_H-M   'P 1'
#
loop_
_entity.id
_entity.type
_entity.pdbx_description
1 polymer ?
#
loop_
_entity_poly.entity_id
_entity_poly.type
_entity_poly.pdbx_seq_one_letter_code
_entity_poly.pdbx_strand_id
1 'polypeptide(L)'
;MTSATIASSERRVIFGLGATGQSVARWWRQQGVAFAAVDTRAELADNPAAVADIDLDSAAFGDIDAAFADDCTEMIVSPGVALDHPLVERARGQGCRVRGDIDLFVEAAKAPVVGITGSNGKSTVTSILGAMIAACGVKVAVGGNLGRPALDLLADEPELYVLELSSFQLERSEALGLDLATVLNISADHLDRYASLTDYHRAKHAIHKQVGHVVANRDDPLTIPLVPEETPVTWWRSGEPDLKEFGLLERDSVTWLCRGSERLVCADELQLAGRHNHLNVLAALALGSALNMPMEGLIEGAKQYRGL
;
A
#
# COMPACT_ATOMS: atom_id res chain seq x y z
N MET A 1 33.69 29.16 7.81
CA MET A 1 33.48 28.87 6.38
C MET A 1 32.01 28.56 6.21
N THR A 2 31.24 29.53 5.76
CA THR A 2 29.81 29.38 5.46
C THR A 2 29.65 28.50 4.24
N SER A 3 29.13 27.28 4.44
CA SER A 3 28.72 26.43 3.32
C SER A 3 27.59 27.15 2.58
N ALA A 4 27.89 27.62 1.35
CA ALA A 4 26.86 28.13 0.48
C ALA A 4 25.95 26.96 0.12
N THR A 5 24.76 26.94 0.68
CA THR A 5 23.67 26.05 0.24
C THR A 5 23.39 26.44 -1.21
N ILE A 6 23.76 25.56 -2.13
CA ILE A 6 23.32 25.68 -3.53
C ILE A 6 21.80 25.57 -3.44
N ALA A 7 21.07 26.66 -3.65
CA ALA A 7 19.63 26.64 -3.76
C ALA A 7 19.29 25.66 -4.91
N SER A 8 18.69 24.52 -4.59
CA SER A 8 18.21 23.61 -5.61
C SER A 8 17.15 24.36 -6.42
N SER A 9 17.27 24.34 -7.74
CA SER A 9 16.24 24.90 -8.64
C SER A 9 14.93 24.06 -8.60
N GLU A 10 14.87 23.05 -7.72
CA GLU A 10 13.74 22.16 -7.59
C GLU A 10 12.68 22.78 -6.68
N ARG A 11 11.51 23.02 -7.25
CA ARG A 11 10.31 23.43 -6.52
C ARG A 11 9.40 22.23 -6.30
N ARG A 12 9.30 21.79 -5.05
CA ARG A 12 8.46 20.67 -4.66
C ARG A 12 7.16 21.16 -4.02
N VAL A 13 6.05 20.46 -4.31
CA VAL A 13 4.73 20.82 -3.82
C VAL A 13 4.06 19.59 -3.21
N ILE A 14 3.46 19.73 -2.03
CA ILE A 14 2.53 18.74 -1.45
C ILE A 14 1.11 19.22 -1.71
N PHE A 15 0.29 18.42 -2.37
CA PHE A 15 -1.11 18.71 -2.55
C PHE A 15 -2.01 17.78 -1.75
N GLY A 16 -2.72 18.35 -0.78
CA GLY A 16 -3.56 17.67 0.20
C GLY A 16 -2.83 17.36 1.50
N LEU A 17 -3.23 18.01 2.59
CA LEU A 17 -2.60 17.93 3.92
C LEU A 17 -3.42 17.05 4.89
N GLY A 18 -3.97 15.94 4.40
CA GLY A 18 -4.44 14.83 5.24
C GLY A 18 -3.27 14.08 5.87
N ALA A 19 -3.55 12.92 6.50
CA ALA A 19 -2.51 12.10 7.16
C ALA A 19 -1.32 11.81 6.23
N THR A 20 -1.57 11.48 4.97
CA THR A 20 -0.55 11.24 3.94
C THR A 20 0.30 12.49 3.68
N GLY A 21 -0.31 13.63 3.36
CA GLY A 21 0.43 14.85 3.06
C GLY A 21 1.25 15.35 4.25
N GLN A 22 0.73 15.21 5.46
CA GLN A 22 1.47 15.52 6.69
C GLN A 22 2.68 14.58 6.88
N SER A 23 2.56 13.29 6.53
CA SER A 23 3.70 12.37 6.62
C SER A 23 4.78 12.72 5.59
N VAL A 24 4.39 13.16 4.37
CA VAL A 24 5.33 13.67 3.36
C VAL A 24 6.04 14.94 3.89
N ALA A 25 5.30 15.87 4.48
CA ALA A 25 5.86 17.10 5.05
C ALA A 25 6.91 16.80 6.14
N ARG A 26 6.56 15.90 7.10
CA ARG A 26 7.51 15.45 8.13
C ARG A 26 8.76 14.83 7.52
N TRP A 27 8.58 13.92 6.56
CA TRP A 27 9.67 13.24 5.88
C TRP A 27 10.59 14.23 5.16
N TRP A 28 10.06 15.13 4.34
CA TRP A 28 10.88 16.12 3.63
C TRP A 28 11.59 17.09 4.58
N ARG A 29 10.93 17.52 5.67
CA ARG A 29 11.60 18.32 6.71
C ARG A 29 12.79 17.59 7.34
N GLN A 30 12.63 16.32 7.69
CA GLN A 30 13.72 15.51 8.24
C GLN A 30 14.90 15.36 7.28
N GLN A 31 14.61 15.35 5.97
CA GLN A 31 15.63 15.29 4.92
C GLN A 31 16.21 16.67 4.57
N GLY A 32 15.75 17.75 5.18
CA GLY A 32 16.16 19.12 4.81
C GLY A 32 15.69 19.58 3.44
N VAL A 33 14.64 18.97 2.91
CA VAL A 33 14.05 19.28 1.60
C VAL A 33 13.07 20.44 1.75
N ALA A 34 13.26 21.51 0.98
CA ALA A 34 12.32 22.62 0.88
C ALA A 34 11.11 22.24 0.03
N PHE A 35 9.90 22.63 0.47
CA PHE A 35 8.66 22.39 -0.26
C PHE A 35 7.62 23.46 0.02
N ALA A 36 6.66 23.59 -0.89
CA ALA A 36 5.43 24.32 -0.70
C ALA A 36 4.27 23.34 -0.46
N ALA A 37 3.17 23.81 0.12
CA ALA A 37 2.03 22.96 0.43
C ALA A 37 0.71 23.61 0.04
N VAL A 38 -0.25 22.82 -0.45
CA VAL A 38 -1.59 23.30 -0.78
C VAL A 38 -2.66 22.33 -0.28
N ASP A 39 -3.79 22.89 0.15
CA ASP A 39 -5.00 22.12 0.45
C ASP A 39 -6.25 22.95 0.12
N THR A 40 -7.24 22.32 -0.50
CA THR A 40 -8.50 23.00 -0.87
C THR A 40 -9.39 23.32 0.33
N ARG A 41 -9.10 22.83 1.51
CA ARG A 41 -9.79 23.09 2.77
C ARG A 41 -9.18 24.30 3.47
N ALA A 42 -9.88 25.44 3.39
CA ALA A 42 -9.39 26.69 3.96
C ALA A 42 -9.19 26.63 5.49
N GLU A 43 -10.05 25.86 6.18
CA GLU A 43 -10.01 25.71 7.64
C GLU A 43 -8.76 25.02 8.19
N LEU A 44 -7.99 24.35 7.32
CA LEU A 44 -6.73 23.73 7.77
C LEU A 44 -5.65 24.74 8.11
N ALA A 45 -5.72 25.96 7.56
CA ALA A 45 -4.77 27.03 7.88
C ALA A 45 -4.77 27.39 9.38
N ASP A 46 -5.95 27.28 10.02
CA ASP A 46 -6.16 27.59 11.44
C ASP A 46 -5.98 26.35 12.35
N ASN A 47 -5.62 25.18 11.80
CA ASN A 47 -5.41 23.95 12.57
C ASN A 47 -3.92 23.72 12.86
N PRO A 48 -3.43 24.02 14.08
CA PRO A 48 -2.00 23.90 14.41
C PRO A 48 -1.43 22.50 14.16
N ALA A 49 -2.22 21.44 14.37
CA ALA A 49 -1.77 20.07 14.15
C ALA A 49 -1.61 19.74 12.66
N ALA A 50 -2.44 20.33 11.78
CA ALA A 50 -2.37 20.12 10.34
C ALA A 50 -1.19 20.86 9.68
N VAL A 51 -0.75 21.97 10.28
CA VAL A 51 0.30 22.85 9.72
C VAL A 51 1.61 22.84 10.50
N ALA A 52 1.74 21.97 11.52
CA ALA A 52 2.92 21.93 12.40
C ALA A 52 4.25 21.76 11.64
N ASP A 53 4.22 21.04 10.51
CA ASP A 53 5.37 20.77 9.65
C ASP A 53 5.36 21.60 8.36
N ILE A 54 4.47 22.60 8.24
CA ILE A 54 4.28 23.42 7.05
C ILE A 54 4.82 24.83 7.30
N ASP A 55 5.57 25.36 6.34
CA ASP A 55 5.90 26.77 6.27
C ASP A 55 4.69 27.49 5.65
N LEU A 56 3.98 28.26 6.46
CA LEU A 56 2.76 28.94 6.04
C LEU A 56 3.02 30.03 4.97
N ASP A 57 4.22 30.61 4.91
CA ASP A 57 4.61 31.57 3.89
C ASP A 57 4.73 30.91 2.51
N SER A 58 4.92 29.59 2.48
CA SER A 58 5.01 28.75 1.28
C SER A 58 3.77 27.89 1.06
N ALA A 59 2.64 28.19 1.75
CA ALA A 59 1.42 27.37 1.68
C ALA A 59 0.24 28.16 1.13
N ALA A 60 -0.73 27.44 0.52
CA ALA A 60 -2.01 28.00 0.09
C ALA A 60 -3.16 27.09 0.50
N PHE A 61 -4.27 27.69 0.93
CA PHE A 61 -5.44 26.98 1.41
C PHE A 61 -6.72 27.56 0.79
N GLY A 62 -7.72 26.70 0.56
CA GLY A 62 -9.01 27.11 0.04
C GLY A 62 -9.04 27.17 -1.49
N ASP A 63 -9.45 28.28 -2.07
CA ASP A 63 -9.47 28.48 -3.52
C ASP A 63 -8.04 28.79 -4.01
N ILE A 64 -7.43 27.83 -4.68
CA ILE A 64 -6.01 27.88 -5.07
C ILE A 64 -5.93 28.14 -6.56
N ASP A 65 -5.27 29.23 -6.93
CA ASP A 65 -4.93 29.52 -8.33
C ASP A 65 -4.03 28.39 -8.88
N ALA A 66 -4.37 27.86 -10.05
CA ALA A 66 -3.58 26.84 -10.72
C ALA A 66 -2.13 27.30 -11.01
N ALA A 67 -1.87 28.61 -11.09
CA ALA A 67 -0.55 29.21 -11.20
C ALA A 67 0.37 28.88 -9.99
N PHE A 68 -0.19 28.42 -8.87
CA PHE A 68 0.63 27.91 -7.75
C PHE A 68 1.51 26.71 -8.16
N ALA A 69 1.14 25.99 -9.22
CA ALA A 69 1.93 24.90 -9.77
C ALA A 69 3.06 25.36 -10.73
N ASP A 70 3.16 26.66 -11.02
CA ASP A 70 4.19 27.14 -11.92
C ASP A 70 5.58 26.88 -11.36
N ASP A 71 6.51 26.50 -12.25
CA ASP A 71 7.89 26.09 -11.92
C ASP A 71 7.97 24.86 -10.97
N CYS A 72 6.87 24.15 -10.75
CA CYS A 72 6.87 22.90 -9.99
C CYS A 72 7.69 21.84 -10.73
N THR A 73 8.66 21.24 -10.05
CA THR A 73 9.46 20.13 -10.57
C THR A 73 8.96 18.78 -10.08
N GLU A 74 8.37 18.75 -8.88
CA GLU A 74 7.81 17.56 -8.27
C GLU A 74 6.58 17.91 -7.43
N MET A 75 5.47 17.16 -7.63
CA MET A 75 4.26 17.30 -6.86
C MET A 75 3.85 15.95 -6.27
N ILE A 76 3.73 15.90 -4.95
CA ILE A 76 3.15 14.75 -4.26
C ILE A 76 1.67 15.04 -4.02
N VAL A 77 0.82 14.19 -4.62
CA VAL A 77 -0.64 14.33 -4.57
C VAL A 77 -1.20 13.30 -3.59
N SER A 78 -1.83 13.77 -2.51
CA SER A 78 -2.49 12.90 -1.53
C SER A 78 -3.66 12.12 -2.15
N PRO A 79 -3.97 10.89 -1.67
CA PRO A 79 -5.02 10.03 -2.22
C PRO A 79 -6.42 10.66 -2.29
N GLY A 80 -6.71 11.61 -1.40
CA GLY A 80 -7.99 12.34 -1.38
C GLY A 80 -8.16 13.38 -2.48
N VAL A 81 -7.08 13.80 -3.14
CA VAL A 81 -7.11 14.82 -4.20
C VAL A 81 -7.39 14.15 -5.55
N ALA A 82 -8.25 14.75 -6.35
CA ALA A 82 -8.55 14.27 -7.70
C ALA A 82 -7.38 14.55 -8.66
N LEU A 83 -7.03 13.59 -9.51
CA LEU A 83 -5.91 13.73 -10.45
C LEU A 83 -6.23 14.63 -11.67
N ASP A 84 -7.51 14.93 -11.89
CA ASP A 84 -8.02 15.88 -12.87
C ASP A 84 -8.22 17.30 -12.30
N HIS A 85 -7.74 17.55 -11.08
CA HIS A 85 -7.76 18.89 -10.50
C HIS A 85 -6.91 19.86 -11.33
N PRO A 86 -7.37 21.10 -11.63
CA PRO A 86 -6.68 22.05 -12.51
C PRO A 86 -5.21 22.31 -12.12
N LEU A 87 -4.89 22.31 -10.83
CA LEU A 87 -3.53 22.45 -10.32
C LEU A 87 -2.64 21.26 -10.73
N VAL A 88 -3.16 20.04 -10.68
CA VAL A 88 -2.45 18.80 -11.07
C VAL A 88 -2.24 18.77 -12.59
N GLU A 89 -3.27 19.12 -13.35
CA GLU A 89 -3.20 19.18 -14.81
C GLU A 89 -2.17 20.23 -15.27
N ARG A 90 -2.16 21.42 -14.64
CA ARG A 90 -1.17 22.45 -14.93
C ARG A 90 0.25 21.99 -14.61
N ALA A 91 0.46 21.36 -13.45
CA ALA A 91 1.77 20.80 -13.08
C ALA A 91 2.27 19.80 -14.14
N ARG A 92 1.41 18.83 -14.53
CA ARG A 92 1.73 17.86 -15.58
C ARG A 92 2.02 18.53 -16.94
N GLY A 93 1.23 19.51 -17.32
CA GLY A 93 1.39 20.24 -18.57
C GLY A 93 2.72 20.99 -18.68
N GLN A 94 3.36 21.28 -17.55
CA GLN A 94 4.68 21.95 -17.48
C GLN A 94 5.83 20.96 -17.27
N GLY A 95 5.56 19.63 -17.24
CA GLY A 95 6.57 18.61 -17.05
C GLY A 95 6.91 18.33 -15.58
N CYS A 96 6.13 18.85 -14.63
CA CYS A 96 6.28 18.50 -13.21
C CYS A 96 6.03 17.00 -13.00
N ARG A 97 6.90 16.32 -12.24
CA ARG A 97 6.72 14.91 -11.86
C ARG A 97 5.62 14.82 -10.81
N VAL A 98 4.46 14.31 -11.20
CA VAL A 98 3.31 14.14 -10.32
C VAL A 98 3.21 12.68 -9.87
N ARG A 99 3.30 12.44 -8.55
CA ARG A 99 3.31 11.09 -7.97
C ARG A 99 2.69 11.03 -6.58
N GLY A 100 2.63 9.84 -5.98
CA GLY A 100 2.09 9.59 -4.63
C GLY A 100 3.16 9.48 -3.55
N ASP A 101 2.72 9.35 -2.32
CA ASP A 101 3.56 9.11 -1.13
C ASP A 101 4.27 7.75 -1.18
N ILE A 102 3.65 6.76 -1.80
CA ILE A 102 4.21 5.40 -1.90
C ILE A 102 5.45 5.37 -2.80
N ASP A 103 5.50 6.21 -3.85
CA ASP A 103 6.71 6.34 -4.67
C ASP A 103 7.89 6.87 -3.85
N LEU A 104 7.68 7.89 -3.01
CA LEU A 104 8.70 8.39 -2.08
C LEU A 104 9.13 7.32 -1.08
N PHE A 105 8.16 6.56 -0.57
CA PHE A 105 8.42 5.52 0.41
C PHE A 105 9.31 4.42 -0.19
N VAL A 106 8.98 3.87 -1.36
CA VAL A 106 9.77 2.78 -1.96
C VAL A 106 11.17 3.22 -2.36
N GLU A 107 11.36 4.49 -2.76
CA GLU A 107 12.69 5.06 -3.01
C GLU A 107 13.54 5.15 -1.73
N ALA A 108 12.92 5.33 -0.57
CA ALA A 108 13.61 5.47 0.73
C ALA A 108 13.72 4.16 1.52
N ALA A 109 12.88 3.17 1.24
CA ALA A 109 12.84 1.89 1.96
C ALA A 109 14.14 1.11 1.76
N LYS A 110 14.72 0.61 2.87
CA LYS A 110 15.96 -0.18 2.87
C LYS A 110 15.72 -1.67 3.08
N ALA A 111 14.50 -2.05 3.42
CA ALA A 111 14.08 -3.43 3.62
C ALA A 111 13.02 -3.81 2.58
N PRO A 112 12.80 -5.10 2.31
CA PRO A 112 11.78 -5.55 1.37
C PRO A 112 10.39 -5.02 1.69
N VAL A 113 9.59 -4.80 0.64
CA VAL A 113 8.25 -4.22 0.73
C VAL A 113 7.21 -5.16 0.15
N VAL A 114 6.21 -5.51 0.97
CA VAL A 114 5.02 -6.26 0.57
C VAL A 114 3.86 -5.30 0.38
N GLY A 115 3.22 -5.32 -0.80
CA GLY A 115 2.02 -4.54 -1.08
C GLY A 115 0.77 -5.41 -1.14
N ILE A 116 -0.27 -5.00 -0.42
CA ILE A 116 -1.57 -5.68 -0.36
C ILE A 116 -2.68 -4.73 -0.78
N THR A 117 -3.41 -5.08 -1.84
CA THR A 117 -4.61 -4.37 -2.28
C THR A 117 -5.76 -5.34 -2.54
N GLY A 118 -6.93 -4.81 -2.80
CA GLY A 118 -8.16 -5.54 -3.08
C GLY A 118 -9.39 -4.67 -2.81
N SER A 119 -10.56 -5.11 -3.17
CA SER A 119 -11.79 -4.43 -2.74
C SER A 119 -12.04 -4.71 -1.26
N ASN A 120 -11.98 -5.97 -0.83
CA ASN A 120 -12.27 -6.41 0.53
C ASN A 120 -11.10 -7.19 1.14
N GLY A 121 -11.01 -7.22 2.48
CA GLY A 121 -10.06 -8.02 3.24
C GLY A 121 -8.66 -7.44 3.38
N LYS A 122 -8.35 -6.31 2.75
CA LYS A 122 -7.02 -5.68 2.79
C LYS A 122 -6.47 -5.54 4.20
N SER A 123 -7.17 -4.80 5.06
CA SER A 123 -6.73 -4.51 6.43
C SER A 123 -6.53 -5.78 7.24
N THR A 124 -7.44 -6.73 7.10
CA THR A 124 -7.38 -8.02 7.78
C THR A 124 -6.15 -8.82 7.32
N VAL A 125 -5.92 -8.98 6.01
CA VAL A 125 -4.76 -9.73 5.49
C VAL A 125 -3.44 -9.04 5.85
N THR A 126 -3.38 -7.70 5.74
CA THR A 126 -2.19 -6.91 6.09
C THR A 126 -1.82 -7.11 7.56
N SER A 127 -2.79 -7.03 8.45
CA SER A 127 -2.59 -7.16 9.89
C SER A 127 -2.29 -8.61 10.30
N ILE A 128 -2.97 -9.61 9.71
CA ILE A 128 -2.65 -11.04 9.92
C ILE A 128 -1.21 -11.34 9.48
N LEU A 129 -0.82 -10.91 8.27
CA LEU A 129 0.53 -11.15 7.76
C LEU A 129 1.58 -10.51 8.67
N GLY A 130 1.34 -9.28 9.15
CA GLY A 130 2.23 -8.63 10.11
C GLY A 130 2.40 -9.45 11.39
N ALA A 131 1.30 -9.96 11.96
CA ALA A 131 1.34 -10.82 13.15
C ALA A 131 2.08 -12.14 12.90
N MET A 132 1.84 -12.78 11.76
CA MET A 132 2.53 -14.01 11.35
C MET A 132 4.04 -13.80 11.23
N ILE A 133 4.47 -12.72 10.57
CA ILE A 133 5.87 -12.39 10.38
C ILE A 133 6.55 -12.08 11.72
N ALA A 134 5.89 -11.33 12.59
CA ALA A 134 6.39 -11.07 13.94
C ALA A 134 6.55 -12.37 14.77
N ALA A 135 5.63 -13.34 14.61
CA ALA A 135 5.75 -14.66 15.25
C ALA A 135 6.94 -15.48 14.72
N CYS A 136 7.40 -15.20 13.49
CA CYS A 136 8.65 -15.75 12.95
C CYS A 136 9.91 -15.05 13.49
N GLY A 137 9.78 -14.07 14.39
CA GLY A 137 10.90 -13.33 14.98
C GLY A 137 11.46 -12.20 14.11
N VAL A 138 10.80 -11.83 13.03
CA VAL A 138 11.20 -10.75 12.12
C VAL A 138 10.61 -9.42 12.56
N LYS A 139 11.44 -8.38 12.62
CA LYS A 139 10.98 -7.01 12.92
C LYS A 139 10.23 -6.45 11.71
N VAL A 140 8.90 -6.42 11.78
CA VAL A 140 8.02 -5.99 10.70
C VAL A 140 7.37 -4.64 11.03
N ALA A 141 7.26 -3.75 10.04
CA ALA A 141 6.45 -2.53 10.12
C ALA A 141 5.23 -2.65 9.21
N VAL A 142 4.06 -2.36 9.77
CA VAL A 142 2.76 -2.49 9.10
C VAL A 142 2.08 -1.12 9.01
N GLY A 143 1.59 -0.75 7.84
CA GLY A 143 0.90 0.53 7.65
C GLY A 143 0.48 0.79 6.20
N GLY A 144 0.57 2.04 5.78
CA GLY A 144 0.13 2.52 4.47
C GLY A 144 -1.27 3.15 4.53
N ASN A 145 -2.24 2.58 3.82
CA ASN A 145 -3.64 3.00 3.93
C ASN A 145 -4.28 2.58 5.27
N LEU A 146 -3.70 1.59 5.94
CA LEU A 146 -4.08 1.14 7.28
C LEU A 146 -3.18 1.81 8.33
N GLY A 147 -3.79 2.48 9.30
CA GLY A 147 -3.10 2.98 10.48
C GLY A 147 -2.05 4.06 10.16
N ARG A 148 -0.76 3.73 10.30
CA ARG A 148 0.34 4.69 10.08
C ARG A 148 0.63 4.89 8.59
N PRO A 149 0.79 6.13 8.11
CA PRO A 149 1.26 6.41 6.76
C PRO A 149 2.60 5.72 6.46
N ALA A 150 2.81 5.31 5.20
CA ALA A 150 3.99 4.53 4.82
C ALA A 150 5.32 5.22 5.19
N LEU A 151 5.48 6.52 4.90
CA LEU A 151 6.71 7.27 5.20
C LEU A 151 7.05 7.32 6.70
N ASP A 152 6.03 7.31 7.58
CA ASP A 152 6.26 7.29 9.02
C ASP A 152 6.83 5.95 9.53
N LEU A 153 6.72 4.86 8.73
CA LEU A 153 7.28 3.55 9.06
C LEU A 153 8.81 3.49 8.86
N LEU A 154 9.37 4.38 8.05
CA LEU A 154 10.81 4.40 7.78
C LEU A 154 11.65 4.61 9.06
N ALA A 155 11.10 5.35 10.02
CA ALA A 155 11.77 5.60 11.31
C ALA A 155 11.93 4.35 12.18
N ASP A 156 11.16 3.28 11.93
CA ASP A 156 11.22 2.05 12.71
C ASP A 156 12.42 1.16 12.33
N GLU A 157 13.02 1.39 11.16
CA GLU A 157 14.11 0.56 10.58
C GLU A 157 13.79 -0.93 10.70
N PRO A 158 12.69 -1.42 10.11
CA PRO A 158 12.30 -2.82 10.17
C PRO A 158 13.12 -3.68 9.20
N GLU A 159 13.00 -5.01 9.34
CA GLU A 159 13.55 -5.98 8.39
C GLU A 159 12.60 -6.28 7.25
N LEU A 160 11.30 -5.89 7.37
CA LEU A 160 10.27 -6.05 6.35
C LEU A 160 9.17 -5.00 6.53
N TYR A 161 8.67 -4.47 5.43
CA TYR A 161 7.47 -3.63 5.40
C TYR A 161 6.29 -4.39 4.82
N VAL A 162 5.11 -4.26 5.45
CA VAL A 162 3.84 -4.77 4.93
C VAL A 162 2.87 -3.61 4.80
N LEU A 163 2.53 -3.25 3.57
CA LEU A 163 1.69 -2.09 3.27
C LEU A 163 0.31 -2.50 2.75
N GLU A 164 -0.72 -1.97 3.37
CA GLU A 164 -2.01 -1.86 2.74
C GLU A 164 -1.99 -0.71 1.74
N LEU A 165 -2.40 -0.96 0.49
CA LEU A 165 -2.43 0.04 -0.57
C LEU A 165 -3.84 0.19 -1.13
N SER A 166 -4.37 1.43 -1.10
CA SER A 166 -5.63 1.77 -1.74
C SER A 166 -5.47 1.93 -3.25
N SER A 167 -6.58 1.81 -4.00
CA SER A 167 -6.58 2.11 -5.43
C SER A 167 -6.18 3.56 -5.71
N PHE A 168 -6.54 4.48 -4.80
CA PHE A 168 -6.18 5.90 -4.91
C PHE A 168 -4.69 6.17 -4.74
N GLN A 169 -3.97 5.39 -3.95
CA GLN A 169 -2.52 5.46 -3.87
C GLN A 169 -1.88 4.88 -5.13
N LEU A 170 -2.37 3.72 -5.58
CA LEU A 170 -1.82 3.02 -6.74
C LEU A 170 -2.02 3.75 -8.07
N GLU A 171 -3.15 4.46 -8.27
CA GLU A 171 -3.43 5.19 -9.52
C GLU A 171 -2.45 6.35 -9.79
N ARG A 172 -1.81 6.87 -8.74
CA ARG A 172 -0.84 7.96 -8.84
C ARG A 172 0.61 7.52 -8.74
N SER A 173 0.84 6.22 -8.52
CA SER A 173 2.17 5.65 -8.47
C SER A 173 2.67 5.29 -9.88
N GLU A 174 3.97 5.49 -10.13
CA GLU A 174 4.60 5.17 -11.41
C GLU A 174 4.86 3.65 -11.53
N ALA A 175 5.91 3.17 -10.89
CA ALA A 175 6.26 1.76 -10.81
C ALA A 175 6.93 1.49 -9.45
N LEU A 176 6.24 0.79 -8.58
CA LEU A 176 6.66 0.65 -7.19
C LEU A 176 7.82 -0.33 -7.00
N GLY A 177 7.98 -1.31 -7.91
CA GLY A 177 9.07 -2.31 -7.79
C GLY A 177 9.02 -3.09 -6.48
N LEU A 178 7.82 -3.45 -6.01
CA LEU A 178 7.62 -4.17 -4.75
C LEU A 178 8.24 -5.58 -4.80
N ASP A 179 8.77 -6.05 -3.69
CA ASP A 179 9.33 -7.41 -3.61
C ASP A 179 8.23 -8.47 -3.72
N LEU A 180 7.08 -8.22 -3.10
CA LEU A 180 5.91 -9.08 -3.15
C LEU A 180 4.63 -8.26 -3.22
N ALA A 181 3.67 -8.68 -4.04
CA ALA A 181 2.38 -8.01 -4.12
C ALA A 181 1.20 -8.97 -4.27
N THR A 182 0.02 -8.52 -3.85
CA THR A 182 -1.24 -9.22 -4.08
C THR A 182 -2.39 -8.27 -4.36
N VAL A 183 -3.28 -8.69 -5.26
CA VAL A 183 -4.65 -8.18 -5.40
C VAL A 183 -5.57 -9.28 -4.88
N LEU A 184 -6.19 -9.09 -3.73
CA LEU A 184 -6.97 -10.15 -3.05
C LEU A 184 -8.26 -10.49 -3.79
N ASN A 185 -8.96 -9.48 -4.25
CA ASN A 185 -10.23 -9.57 -4.98
C ASN A 185 -10.56 -8.23 -5.63
N ILE A 186 -11.41 -8.25 -6.65
CA ILE A 186 -11.95 -7.05 -7.30
C ILE A 186 -13.45 -7.18 -7.44
N SER A 187 -14.20 -6.32 -6.77
CA SER A 187 -15.64 -6.14 -6.90
C SER A 187 -15.96 -4.67 -7.12
N ALA A 188 -17.17 -4.37 -7.62
CA ALA A 188 -17.60 -3.00 -7.82
C ALA A 188 -17.57 -2.21 -6.51
N ASP A 189 -16.68 -1.23 -6.46
CA ASP A 189 -16.47 -0.35 -5.32
C ASP A 189 -15.91 0.99 -5.83
N HIS A 190 -16.13 2.08 -5.09
CA HIS A 190 -15.66 3.42 -5.46
C HIS A 190 -16.04 3.90 -6.87
N LEU A 191 -17.22 3.46 -7.42
CA LEU A 191 -17.70 3.88 -8.73
C LEU A 191 -18.17 5.35 -8.76
N ASP A 192 -18.17 6.02 -7.63
CA ASP A 192 -18.29 7.47 -7.49
C ASP A 192 -17.00 8.21 -7.92
N ARG A 193 -15.85 7.53 -7.87
CA ARG A 193 -14.51 8.07 -8.20
C ARG A 193 -13.94 7.52 -9.51
N TYR A 194 -14.33 6.32 -9.92
CA TYR A 194 -13.87 5.69 -11.16
C TYR A 194 -14.98 5.69 -12.20
N ALA A 195 -14.65 6.09 -13.44
CA ALA A 195 -15.60 6.12 -14.54
C ALA A 195 -16.11 4.70 -14.90
N SER A 196 -15.34 3.66 -14.60
CA SER A 196 -15.70 2.27 -14.86
C SER A 196 -15.00 1.30 -13.91
N LEU A 197 -15.54 0.06 -13.84
CA LEU A 197 -14.85 -1.05 -13.17
C LEU A 197 -13.48 -1.34 -13.79
N THR A 198 -13.32 -1.10 -15.10
CA THR A 198 -12.04 -1.28 -15.80
C THR A 198 -10.98 -0.29 -15.31
N ASP A 199 -11.34 0.96 -15.02
CA ASP A 199 -10.41 1.95 -14.50
C ASP A 199 -10.01 1.62 -13.07
N TYR A 200 -10.94 1.18 -12.23
CA TYR A 200 -10.66 0.68 -10.89
C TYR A 200 -9.75 -0.55 -10.90
N HIS A 201 -10.02 -1.50 -11.80
CA HIS A 201 -9.16 -2.67 -12.03
C HIS A 201 -7.74 -2.25 -12.42
N ARG A 202 -7.61 -1.34 -13.41
CA ARG A 202 -6.31 -0.82 -13.85
C ARG A 202 -5.54 -0.15 -12.70
N ALA A 203 -6.24 0.64 -11.88
CA ALA A 203 -5.62 1.29 -10.72
C ALA A 203 -5.05 0.26 -9.73
N LYS A 204 -5.79 -0.80 -9.39
CA LYS A 204 -5.29 -1.84 -8.49
C LYS A 204 -4.14 -2.64 -9.07
N HIS A 205 -4.19 -2.97 -10.37
CA HIS A 205 -3.14 -3.73 -11.04
C HIS A 205 -1.83 -2.94 -11.22
N ALA A 206 -1.83 -1.62 -10.96
CA ALA A 206 -0.60 -0.86 -10.91
C ALA A 206 0.39 -1.38 -9.85
N ILE A 207 -0.11 -2.08 -8.82
CA ILE A 207 0.72 -2.72 -7.78
C ILE A 207 1.69 -3.78 -8.35
N HIS A 208 1.39 -4.34 -9.52
CA HIS A 208 2.20 -5.37 -10.15
C HIS A 208 3.32 -4.81 -11.06
N LYS A 209 3.41 -3.48 -11.23
CA LYS A 209 4.47 -2.90 -12.06
C LYS A 209 5.84 -3.14 -11.42
N GLN A 210 6.70 -3.87 -12.14
CA GLN A 210 8.06 -4.24 -11.70
C GLN A 210 8.11 -5.06 -10.40
N VAL A 211 7.04 -5.78 -10.06
CA VAL A 211 6.99 -6.63 -8.88
C VAL A 211 7.94 -7.83 -8.98
N GLY A 212 8.58 -8.19 -7.88
CA GLY A 212 9.47 -9.35 -7.81
C GLY A 212 8.73 -10.69 -7.72
N HIS A 213 7.59 -10.76 -7.03
CA HIS A 213 6.77 -11.96 -6.87
C HIS A 213 5.30 -11.58 -6.66
N VAL A 214 4.36 -12.37 -7.16
CA VAL A 214 2.92 -12.14 -6.99
C VAL A 214 2.28 -13.30 -6.23
N VAL A 215 1.40 -12.96 -5.29
CA VAL A 215 0.45 -13.92 -4.71
C VAL A 215 -0.93 -13.63 -5.28
N ALA A 216 -1.56 -14.59 -5.96
CA ALA A 216 -2.77 -14.36 -6.74
C ALA A 216 -3.92 -15.29 -6.34
N ASN A 217 -5.13 -14.76 -6.41
CA ASN A 217 -6.38 -15.49 -6.18
C ASN A 217 -6.82 -16.20 -7.46
N ARG A 218 -6.86 -17.53 -7.44
CA ARG A 218 -7.26 -18.35 -8.58
C ARG A 218 -8.76 -18.24 -8.91
N ASP A 219 -9.58 -17.90 -7.90
CA ASP A 219 -11.03 -17.89 -8.04
C ASP A 219 -11.59 -16.56 -8.59
N ASP A 220 -10.77 -15.50 -8.59
CA ASP A 220 -11.19 -14.21 -9.12
C ASP A 220 -10.39 -13.86 -10.39
N PRO A 221 -11.01 -14.00 -11.58
CA PRO A 221 -10.35 -13.71 -12.85
C PRO A 221 -9.84 -12.26 -12.96
N LEU A 222 -10.44 -11.33 -12.22
CA LEU A 222 -10.03 -9.93 -12.22
C LEU A 222 -8.74 -9.68 -11.43
N THR A 223 -8.24 -10.67 -10.68
CA THR A 223 -6.98 -10.55 -9.91
C THR A 223 -5.80 -11.23 -10.61
N ILE A 224 -6.02 -11.90 -11.75
CA ILE A 224 -4.96 -12.57 -12.49
C ILE A 224 -3.90 -11.54 -12.90
N PRO A 225 -2.64 -11.70 -12.45
CA PRO A 225 -1.61 -10.69 -12.69
C PRO A 225 -1.17 -10.68 -14.16
N LEU A 226 -1.06 -9.49 -14.72
CA LEU A 226 -0.47 -9.26 -16.04
C LEU A 226 1.01 -8.89 -15.85
N VAL A 227 1.85 -9.90 -15.61
CA VAL A 227 3.29 -9.76 -15.35
C VAL A 227 4.09 -10.57 -16.36
N PRO A 228 5.38 -10.30 -16.55
CA PRO A 228 6.28 -11.13 -17.36
C PRO A 228 6.24 -12.61 -16.93
N GLU A 229 6.43 -13.53 -17.88
CA GLU A 229 6.34 -14.99 -17.63
C GLU A 229 7.35 -15.48 -16.57
N GLU A 230 8.50 -14.82 -16.49
CA GLU A 230 9.55 -15.10 -15.50
C GLU A 230 9.20 -14.65 -14.08
N THR A 231 8.19 -13.80 -13.89
CA THR A 231 7.78 -13.36 -12.56
C THR A 231 7.11 -14.51 -11.80
N PRO A 232 7.65 -14.93 -10.65
CA PRO A 232 7.06 -16.03 -9.90
C PRO A 232 5.66 -15.66 -9.39
N VAL A 233 4.73 -16.63 -9.46
CA VAL A 233 3.36 -16.48 -8.97
C VAL A 233 3.02 -17.65 -8.05
N THR A 234 2.65 -17.30 -6.80
CA THR A 234 2.07 -18.25 -5.84
C THR A 234 0.55 -18.11 -5.88
N TRP A 235 -0.16 -19.22 -6.02
CA TRP A 235 -1.62 -19.23 -6.16
C TRP A 235 -2.32 -19.68 -4.88
N TRP A 236 -3.48 -19.10 -4.62
CA TRP A 236 -4.42 -19.58 -3.61
C TRP A 236 -5.85 -19.58 -4.16
N ARG A 237 -6.72 -20.43 -3.58
CA ARG A 237 -8.13 -20.60 -3.94
C ARG A 237 -9.00 -20.96 -2.74
N SER A 238 -10.32 -20.83 -2.91
CA SER A 238 -11.29 -21.16 -1.86
C SER A 238 -11.66 -22.64 -1.80
N GLY A 239 -11.22 -23.44 -2.76
CA GLY A 239 -11.41 -24.88 -2.84
C GLY A 239 -10.14 -25.68 -2.57
N GLU A 240 -10.19 -26.98 -2.87
CA GLU A 240 -9.05 -27.88 -2.74
C GLU A 240 -7.87 -27.42 -3.63
N PRO A 241 -6.65 -27.28 -3.08
CA PRO A 241 -5.51 -26.76 -3.81
C PRO A 241 -4.86 -27.81 -4.73
N ASP A 242 -4.29 -27.33 -5.84
CA ASP A 242 -3.34 -28.13 -6.62
C ASP A 242 -1.98 -28.22 -5.88
N LEU A 243 -1.07 -29.09 -6.37
CA LEU A 243 0.16 -29.51 -5.65
C LEU A 243 1.00 -28.40 -5.01
N LYS A 244 1.02 -27.19 -5.57
CA LYS A 244 1.83 -26.06 -5.07
C LYS A 244 1.00 -24.85 -4.63
N GLU A 245 -0.32 -24.99 -4.67
CA GLU A 245 -1.25 -23.92 -4.36
C GLU A 245 -1.67 -23.97 -2.89
N PHE A 246 -2.20 -22.87 -2.41
CA PHE A 246 -2.89 -22.79 -1.13
C PHE A 246 -4.40 -22.92 -1.34
N GLY A 247 -5.09 -23.61 -0.45
CA GLY A 247 -6.53 -23.82 -0.58
C GLY A 247 -7.20 -24.33 0.67
N LEU A 248 -8.53 -24.40 0.64
CA LEU A 248 -9.34 -25.00 1.70
C LEU A 248 -9.74 -26.42 1.32
N LEU A 249 -9.50 -27.35 2.24
CA LEU A 249 -9.98 -28.72 2.15
C LEU A 249 -11.07 -28.93 3.19
N GLU A 250 -12.30 -29.21 2.75
CA GLU A 250 -13.43 -29.58 3.60
C GLU A 250 -13.58 -31.10 3.61
N ARG A 251 -13.39 -31.73 4.77
CA ARG A 251 -13.54 -33.16 4.94
C ARG A 251 -14.15 -33.47 6.31
N ASP A 252 -15.17 -34.34 6.34
CA ASP A 252 -15.83 -34.77 7.57
C ASP A 252 -16.32 -33.61 8.43
N SER A 253 -16.85 -32.54 7.80
CA SER A 253 -17.30 -31.28 8.44
C SER A 253 -16.17 -30.46 9.07
N VAL A 254 -14.91 -30.79 8.80
CA VAL A 254 -13.73 -30.03 9.25
C VAL A 254 -13.11 -29.30 8.07
N THR A 255 -12.84 -28.01 8.23
CA THR A 255 -12.14 -27.20 7.23
C THR A 255 -10.66 -27.09 7.59
N TRP A 256 -9.80 -27.43 6.64
CA TRP A 256 -8.35 -27.30 6.75
C TRP A 256 -7.82 -26.25 5.78
N LEU A 257 -6.92 -25.43 6.23
CA LEU A 257 -6.09 -24.61 5.36
C LEU A 257 -4.89 -25.47 4.93
N CYS A 258 -4.67 -25.59 3.62
CA CYS A 258 -3.71 -26.53 3.05
C CYS A 258 -2.75 -25.85 2.08
N ARG A 259 -1.56 -26.49 1.88
CA ARG A 259 -0.66 -26.23 0.76
C ARG A 259 -0.46 -27.54 0.00
N GLY A 260 -1.03 -27.63 -1.20
CA GLY A 260 -1.13 -28.91 -1.92
C GLY A 260 -1.82 -29.95 -1.03
N SER A 261 -1.19 -31.12 -0.86
CA SER A 261 -1.69 -32.19 -0.01
C SER A 261 -1.39 -32.01 1.50
N GLU A 262 -0.58 -31.03 1.86
CA GLU A 262 -0.21 -30.76 3.26
C GLU A 262 -1.28 -29.98 3.98
N ARG A 263 -1.80 -30.50 5.09
CA ARG A 263 -2.72 -29.80 5.99
C ARG A 263 -1.89 -28.91 6.93
N LEU A 264 -2.05 -27.59 6.84
CA LEU A 264 -1.28 -26.62 7.62
C LEU A 264 -1.93 -26.33 8.98
N VAL A 265 -3.22 -25.98 8.98
CA VAL A 265 -3.95 -25.62 10.20
C VAL A 265 -5.44 -25.93 10.04
N CYS A 266 -6.06 -26.42 11.11
CA CYS A 266 -7.51 -26.58 11.18
C CYS A 266 -8.16 -25.20 11.38
N ALA A 267 -9.24 -24.93 10.66
CA ALA A 267 -9.98 -23.66 10.80
C ALA A 267 -10.50 -23.41 12.22
N ASP A 268 -10.83 -24.48 12.95
CA ASP A 268 -11.30 -24.40 14.34
C ASP A 268 -10.19 -23.98 15.33
N GLU A 269 -8.93 -24.05 14.94
CA GLU A 269 -7.79 -23.57 15.75
C GLU A 269 -7.56 -22.04 15.60
N LEU A 270 -8.23 -21.41 14.62
CA LEU A 270 -8.12 -19.99 14.38
C LEU A 270 -9.10 -19.19 15.26
N GLN A 271 -8.65 -18.05 15.78
CA GLN A 271 -9.53 -17.17 16.57
C GLN A 271 -10.54 -16.41 15.69
N LEU A 272 -10.27 -16.28 14.41
CA LEU A 272 -11.14 -15.61 13.45
C LEU A 272 -12.11 -16.62 12.84
N ALA A 273 -13.38 -16.48 13.16
CA ALA A 273 -14.44 -17.32 12.62
C ALA A 273 -14.92 -16.87 11.23
N GLY A 274 -15.43 -17.83 10.46
CA GLY A 274 -16.10 -17.61 9.19
C GLY A 274 -15.20 -17.78 7.96
N ARG A 275 -15.82 -18.32 6.89
CA ARG A 275 -15.11 -18.70 5.66
C ARG A 275 -14.28 -17.55 5.05
N HIS A 276 -14.80 -16.32 5.06
CA HIS A 276 -14.06 -15.15 4.56
C HIS A 276 -12.76 -14.89 5.34
N ASN A 277 -12.77 -15.12 6.66
CA ASN A 277 -11.57 -14.99 7.49
C ASN A 277 -10.59 -16.14 7.26
N HIS A 278 -11.09 -17.36 7.04
CA HIS A 278 -10.24 -18.50 6.67
C HIS A 278 -9.51 -18.20 5.34
N LEU A 279 -10.18 -17.56 4.36
CA LEU A 279 -9.57 -17.12 3.11
C LEU A 279 -8.55 -15.99 3.33
N ASN A 280 -8.81 -15.05 4.23
CA ASN A 280 -7.85 -14.02 4.59
C ASN A 280 -6.58 -14.62 5.21
N VAL A 281 -6.72 -15.57 6.13
CA VAL A 281 -5.59 -16.31 6.72
C VAL A 281 -4.84 -17.10 5.64
N LEU A 282 -5.56 -17.77 4.73
CA LEU A 282 -4.98 -18.52 3.64
C LEU A 282 -4.12 -17.64 2.71
N ALA A 283 -4.64 -16.47 2.34
CA ALA A 283 -3.90 -15.49 1.54
C ALA A 283 -2.64 -14.99 2.27
N ALA A 284 -2.74 -14.75 3.59
CA ALA A 284 -1.59 -14.35 4.41
C ALA A 284 -0.54 -15.48 4.54
N LEU A 285 -0.96 -16.76 4.66
CA LEU A 285 -0.06 -17.92 4.63
C LEU A 285 0.66 -18.03 3.27
N ALA A 286 -0.04 -17.80 2.17
CA ALA A 286 0.57 -17.79 0.84
C ALA A 286 1.60 -16.67 0.69
N LEU A 287 1.30 -15.46 1.19
CA LEU A 287 2.23 -14.32 1.22
C LEU A 287 3.47 -14.62 2.09
N GLY A 288 3.27 -15.12 3.31
CA GLY A 288 4.37 -15.48 4.19
C GLY A 288 5.26 -16.59 3.62
N SER A 289 4.66 -17.58 2.93
CA SER A 289 5.40 -18.63 2.23
C SER A 289 6.21 -18.07 1.05
N ALA A 290 5.65 -17.13 0.28
CA ALA A 290 6.35 -16.47 -0.83
C ALA A 290 7.54 -15.63 -0.35
N LEU A 291 7.50 -15.15 0.90
CA LEU A 291 8.63 -14.50 1.59
C LEU A 291 9.65 -15.49 2.17
N ASN A 292 9.48 -16.79 1.96
CA ASN A 292 10.30 -17.85 2.54
C ASN A 292 10.31 -17.87 4.09
N MET A 293 9.23 -17.38 4.72
CA MET A 293 9.08 -17.43 6.17
C MET A 293 8.83 -18.88 6.65
N PRO A 294 9.31 -19.28 7.84
CA PRO A 294 9.06 -20.59 8.40
C PRO A 294 7.54 -20.84 8.58
N MET A 295 7.01 -21.88 7.95
CA MET A 295 5.56 -22.18 7.96
C MET A 295 5.03 -22.39 9.39
N GLU A 296 5.82 -23.00 10.28
CA GLU A 296 5.46 -23.19 11.68
C GLU A 296 5.22 -21.86 12.41
N GLY A 297 6.10 -20.88 12.22
CA GLY A 297 5.93 -19.52 12.78
C GLY A 297 4.73 -18.78 12.20
N LEU A 298 4.47 -18.93 10.88
CA LEU A 298 3.29 -18.36 10.24
C LEU A 298 1.99 -18.92 10.82
N ILE A 299 1.92 -20.25 11.01
CA ILE A 299 0.77 -20.92 11.58
C ILE A 299 0.54 -20.48 13.04
N GLU A 300 1.60 -20.39 13.83
CA GLU A 300 1.50 -19.94 15.22
C GLU A 300 0.98 -18.49 15.29
N GLY A 301 1.49 -17.59 14.45
CA GLY A 301 1.00 -16.21 14.36
C GLY A 301 -0.47 -16.14 13.94
N ALA A 302 -0.90 -17.01 13.01
CA ALA A 302 -2.29 -17.10 12.59
C ALA A 302 -3.23 -17.54 13.73
N LYS A 303 -2.83 -18.54 14.52
CA LYS A 303 -3.61 -19.04 15.66
C LYS A 303 -3.75 -18.00 16.78
N GLN A 304 -2.73 -17.18 17.00
CA GLN A 304 -2.71 -16.14 18.03
C GLN A 304 -3.46 -14.87 17.64
N TYR A 305 -3.66 -14.62 16.35
CA TYR A 305 -4.28 -13.38 15.86
C TYR A 305 -5.77 -13.32 16.18
N ARG A 306 -6.22 -12.23 16.84
CA ARG A 306 -7.60 -12.06 17.34
C ARG A 306 -8.44 -11.05 16.54
N GLY A 307 -7.89 -10.41 15.55
CA GLY A 307 -8.53 -9.34 14.77
C GLY A 307 -7.93 -7.95 15.03
N LEU A 308 -8.45 -6.97 14.27
CA LEU A 308 -8.11 -5.54 14.40
C LEU A 308 -8.87 -4.91 15.56
#